data_f6810274eb2d864a38c03303f9ce697d
#
_entry.id   f6810274eb2d864a38c03303f9ce697d
#
_cell.length_a   1.000
_cell.length_b   1.000
_cell.length_c   1.000
_cell.angle_alpha   90.00
_cell.angle_beta   90.00
_cell.angle_gamma   90.00
#
_symmetry.space_group_name_H-M   'P 1'
#
loop_
_entity.id
_entity.type
_entity.pdbx_description
1 polymer ?
#
loop_
_entity_poly.entity_id
_entity_poly.type
_entity_poly.pdbx_seq_one_letter_code
_entity_poly.pdbx_strand_id
1 'polypeptide(L)'
;MLVCLLIVLVLAQVAFFPVLSGEMAARYPDLAWARWPVLALVIILILGVQVVLWCVWMLLSMVASDTVFSPRAFRYVRLIARIAAVEALLLVGLNAFLSHVLNANPPALNLGLSFAVVAVVLVALLITVMRHLLEKAAGLQQELNEVI
;
A
#
# COMPACT_ATOMS: atom_id res chain seq x y z
N MET A 1 -12.71 -11.95 8.17
CA MET A 1 -11.30 -12.15 7.83
C MET A 1 -10.56 -10.83 7.59
N LEU A 2 -10.97 -9.99 6.65
CA LEU A 2 -10.35 -8.67 6.41
C LEU A 2 -10.35 -7.74 7.63
N VAL A 3 -11.44 -7.72 8.40
CA VAL A 3 -11.54 -6.92 9.64
C VAL A 3 -10.53 -7.38 10.69
N CYS A 4 -10.36 -8.69 10.87
CA CYS A 4 -9.33 -9.23 11.76
C CYS A 4 -7.93 -8.80 11.32
N LEU A 5 -7.65 -8.85 10.03
CA LEU A 5 -6.36 -8.43 9.47
C LEU A 5 -6.11 -6.93 9.73
N LEU A 6 -7.11 -6.08 9.56
CA LEU A 6 -7.03 -4.66 9.87
C LEU A 6 -6.73 -4.41 11.35
N ILE A 7 -7.42 -5.11 12.25
CA ILE A 7 -7.20 -4.98 13.70
C ILE A 7 -5.77 -5.42 14.06
N VAL A 8 -5.29 -6.53 13.52
CA VAL A 8 -3.93 -7.02 13.76
C VAL A 8 -2.89 -6.01 13.27
N LEU A 9 -3.10 -5.40 12.10
CA LEU A 9 -2.20 -4.38 11.56
C LEU A 9 -2.18 -3.12 12.45
N VAL A 10 -3.32 -2.66 12.95
CA VAL A 10 -3.39 -1.54 13.89
C VAL A 10 -2.67 -1.84 15.19
N LEU A 11 -2.88 -3.02 15.75
CA LEU A 11 -2.19 -3.46 16.98
C LEU A 11 -0.68 -3.54 16.76
N ALA A 12 -0.24 -4.06 15.64
CA ALA A 12 1.17 -4.08 15.27
C ALA A 12 1.77 -2.68 15.18
N GLN A 13 1.05 -1.72 14.59
CA GLN A 13 1.50 -0.33 14.52
C GLN A 13 1.68 0.31 15.88
N VAL A 14 0.71 0.12 16.77
CA VAL A 14 0.69 0.81 18.08
C VAL A 14 1.62 0.16 19.09
N ALA A 15 1.74 -1.17 19.08
CA ALA A 15 2.50 -1.90 20.08
C ALA A 15 3.90 -2.31 19.60
N PHE A 16 3.99 -2.92 18.42
CA PHE A 16 5.22 -3.57 17.97
C PHE A 16 6.25 -2.58 17.41
N PHE A 17 5.83 -1.67 16.54
CA PHE A 17 6.77 -0.76 15.87
C PHE A 17 7.45 0.26 16.79
N PRO A 18 6.76 0.89 17.76
CA PRO A 18 7.43 1.78 18.73
C PRO A 18 8.46 1.06 19.59
N VAL A 19 8.15 -0.18 20.02
CA VAL A 19 9.09 -0.99 20.80
C VAL A 19 10.31 -1.36 19.97
N LEU A 20 10.11 -1.87 18.76
CA LEU A 20 11.19 -2.25 17.85
C LEU A 20 12.08 -1.05 17.50
N SER A 21 11.49 0.11 17.25
CA SER A 21 12.26 1.34 16.99
C SER A 21 13.08 1.80 18.19
N GLY A 22 12.57 1.58 19.41
CA GLY A 22 13.27 1.85 20.65
C GLY A 22 14.49 0.96 20.84
N GLU A 23 14.36 -0.35 20.60
CA GLU A 23 15.47 -1.30 20.67
C GLU A 23 16.54 -1.01 19.61
N MET A 24 16.13 -0.65 18.38
CA MET A 24 17.06 -0.25 17.32
C MET A 24 17.83 1.03 17.70
N ALA A 25 17.17 2.04 18.26
CA ALA A 25 17.81 3.27 18.73
C ALA A 25 18.80 3.01 19.88
N ALA A 26 18.51 2.05 20.75
CA ALA A 26 19.41 1.64 21.82
C ALA A 26 20.67 0.92 21.32
N ARG A 27 20.54 0.15 20.22
CA ARG A 27 21.68 -0.53 19.60
C ARG A 27 22.57 0.39 18.74
N TYR A 28 21.99 1.41 18.17
CA TYR A 28 22.68 2.38 17.30
C TYR A 28 22.41 3.81 17.76
N PRO A 29 23.05 4.27 18.84
CA PRO A 29 22.80 5.60 19.42
C PRO A 29 23.11 6.74 18.46
N ASP A 30 24.08 6.56 17.55
CA ASP A 30 24.45 7.56 16.55
C ASP A 30 23.34 7.80 15.51
N LEU A 31 22.43 6.85 15.35
CA LEU A 31 21.31 6.89 14.42
C LEU A 31 19.96 7.16 15.12
N ALA A 32 19.97 7.43 16.42
CA ALA A 32 18.76 7.64 17.22
C ALA A 32 17.88 8.81 16.71
N TRP A 33 18.47 9.82 16.10
CA TRP A 33 17.75 10.96 15.50
C TRP A 33 16.88 10.54 14.31
N ALA A 34 17.30 9.52 13.54
CA ALA A 34 16.56 8.99 12.40
C ALA A 34 15.37 8.10 12.79
N ARG A 35 15.27 7.70 14.05
CA ARG A 35 14.19 6.87 14.57
C ARG A 35 12.81 7.43 14.26
N TRP A 36 12.60 8.70 14.55
CA TRP A 36 11.30 9.34 14.39
C TRP A 36 10.84 9.46 12.95
N PRO A 37 11.66 9.95 11.99
CA PRO A 37 11.24 10.03 10.59
C PRO A 37 11.02 8.65 9.97
N VAL A 38 11.87 7.68 10.28
CA VAL A 38 11.71 6.31 9.78
C VAL A 38 10.44 5.66 10.33
N LEU A 39 10.20 5.80 11.64
CA LEU A 39 8.99 5.28 12.27
C LEU A 39 7.72 5.90 11.69
N ALA A 40 7.70 7.22 11.51
CA ALA A 40 6.58 7.92 10.90
C ALA A 40 6.31 7.41 9.47
N LEU A 41 7.35 7.20 8.69
CA LEU A 41 7.24 6.74 7.32
C LEU A 41 6.72 5.31 7.24
N VAL A 42 7.20 4.41 8.11
CA VAL A 42 6.69 3.03 8.22
C VAL A 42 5.22 3.00 8.62
N ILE A 43 4.81 3.85 9.57
CA ILE A 43 3.40 3.96 9.97
C ILE A 43 2.54 4.44 8.79
N ILE A 44 2.99 5.42 8.02
CA ILE A 44 2.29 5.92 6.84
C ILE A 44 2.12 4.81 5.79
N LEU A 45 3.15 4.02 5.54
CA LEU A 45 3.10 2.89 4.62
C LEU A 45 2.06 1.85 5.05
N ILE A 46 2.03 1.50 6.33
CA ILE A 46 1.06 0.52 6.84
C ILE A 46 -0.37 1.10 6.81
N LEU A 47 -0.54 2.39 7.08
CA LEU A 47 -1.84 3.06 6.92
C LEU A 47 -2.33 3.01 5.48
N GLY A 48 -1.45 3.21 4.50
CA GLY A 48 -1.78 3.07 3.08
C GLY A 48 -2.30 1.66 2.75
N VAL A 49 -1.61 0.62 3.21
CA VAL A 49 -2.08 -0.78 3.08
C VAL A 49 -3.46 -0.98 3.72
N GLN A 50 -3.71 -0.42 4.90
CA GLN A 50 -5.01 -0.50 5.57
C GLN A 50 -6.13 0.15 4.75
N VAL A 51 -5.86 1.33 4.16
CA VAL A 51 -6.83 2.01 3.30
C VAL A 51 -7.10 1.19 2.03
N VAL A 52 -6.07 0.58 1.44
CA VAL A 52 -6.24 -0.34 0.30
C VAL A 52 -7.11 -1.53 0.67
N LEU A 53 -6.87 -2.17 1.81
CA LEU A 53 -7.69 -3.28 2.31
C LEU A 53 -9.15 -2.86 2.52
N TRP A 54 -9.38 -1.68 3.06
CA TRP A 54 -10.71 -1.11 3.19
C TRP A 54 -11.40 -0.91 1.84
N CYS A 55 -10.68 -0.36 0.87
CA CYS A 55 -11.19 -0.20 -0.49
C CYS A 55 -11.51 -1.53 -1.16
N VAL A 56 -10.68 -2.55 -0.97
CA VAL A 56 -10.92 -3.91 -1.46
C VAL A 56 -12.19 -4.49 -0.83
N TRP A 57 -12.38 -4.30 0.47
CA TRP A 57 -13.60 -4.75 1.14
C TRP A 57 -14.85 -4.09 0.56
N MET A 58 -14.80 -2.77 0.33
CA MET A 58 -15.89 -2.05 -0.31
C MET A 58 -16.17 -2.55 -1.72
N LEU A 59 -15.13 -2.83 -2.51
CA LEU A 59 -15.28 -3.42 -3.85
C LEU A 59 -15.91 -4.81 -3.80
N LEU A 60 -15.50 -5.66 -2.86
CA LEU A 60 -16.10 -6.97 -2.65
C LEU A 60 -17.58 -6.89 -2.28
N SER A 61 -17.94 -5.90 -1.44
CA SER A 61 -19.33 -5.63 -1.10
C SER A 61 -20.15 -5.21 -2.33
N MET A 62 -19.54 -4.43 -3.24
CA MET A 62 -20.19 -4.05 -4.50
C MET A 62 -20.33 -5.22 -5.47
N VAL A 63 -19.37 -6.16 -5.49
CA VAL A 63 -19.49 -7.42 -6.24
C VAL A 63 -20.71 -8.21 -5.76
N ALA A 64 -20.89 -8.33 -4.47
CA ALA A 64 -22.01 -9.05 -3.87
C ALA A 64 -23.39 -8.42 -4.20
N SER A 65 -23.43 -7.11 -4.49
CA SER A 65 -24.65 -6.35 -4.83
C SER A 65 -24.82 -6.07 -6.34
N ASP A 66 -24.02 -6.71 -7.21
CA ASP A 66 -24.03 -6.52 -8.68
C ASP A 66 -23.81 -5.06 -9.14
N THR A 67 -23.17 -4.23 -8.32
CA THR A 67 -22.91 -2.81 -8.61
C THR A 67 -21.47 -2.52 -9.00
N VAL A 68 -20.71 -3.54 -9.43
CA VAL A 68 -19.27 -3.44 -9.77
C VAL A 68 -19.00 -2.46 -10.90
N PHE A 69 -19.92 -2.33 -11.85
CA PHE A 69 -19.81 -1.43 -13.00
C PHE A 69 -20.29 0.00 -12.70
N SER A 70 -20.53 0.33 -11.43
CA SER A 70 -20.93 1.67 -11.03
C SER A 70 -19.75 2.65 -11.01
N PRO A 71 -19.99 3.96 -11.20
CA PRO A 71 -18.94 4.99 -11.09
C PRO A 71 -18.25 5.00 -9.71
N ARG A 72 -18.90 4.47 -8.68
CA ARG A 72 -18.34 4.34 -7.32
C ARG A 72 -17.20 3.30 -7.28
N ALA A 73 -17.37 2.15 -7.94
CA ALA A 73 -16.34 1.12 -8.01
C ALA A 73 -15.07 1.66 -8.69
N PHE A 74 -15.19 2.40 -9.76
CA PHE A 74 -14.05 3.03 -10.45
C PHE A 74 -13.30 4.03 -9.57
N ARG A 75 -13.99 4.70 -8.67
CA ARG A 75 -13.35 5.60 -7.68
C ARG A 75 -12.45 4.85 -6.72
N TYR A 76 -12.91 3.72 -6.18
CA TYR A 76 -12.11 2.89 -5.27
C TYR A 76 -10.89 2.30 -5.97
N VAL A 77 -11.04 1.78 -7.18
CA VAL A 77 -9.93 1.25 -7.98
C VAL A 77 -8.88 2.35 -8.26
N ARG A 78 -9.33 3.54 -8.60
CA ARG A 78 -8.44 4.70 -8.82
C ARG A 78 -7.72 5.12 -7.54
N LEU A 79 -8.39 5.08 -6.41
CA LEU A 79 -7.80 5.38 -5.11
C LEU A 79 -6.73 4.36 -4.73
N ILE A 80 -7.00 3.07 -4.91
CA ILE A 80 -6.02 1.99 -4.69
C ILE A 80 -4.78 2.21 -5.56
N ALA A 81 -4.94 2.51 -6.84
CA ALA A 81 -3.82 2.76 -7.75
C ALA A 81 -2.98 3.98 -7.33
N ARG A 82 -3.63 5.05 -6.86
CA ARG A 82 -2.92 6.24 -6.35
C ARG A 82 -2.14 5.94 -5.07
N ILE A 83 -2.75 5.23 -4.12
CA ILE A 83 -2.09 4.85 -2.87
C ILE A 83 -0.89 3.97 -3.18
N ALA A 84 -1.04 2.96 -4.04
CA ALA A 84 0.06 2.08 -4.43
C ALA A 84 1.22 2.84 -5.09
N ALA A 85 0.93 3.84 -5.94
CA ALA A 85 1.96 4.69 -6.54
C ALA A 85 2.70 5.55 -5.50
N VAL A 86 1.97 6.13 -4.54
CA VAL A 86 2.55 6.91 -3.44
C VAL A 86 3.41 6.01 -2.54
N GLU A 87 2.92 4.83 -2.20
CA GLU A 87 3.68 3.85 -1.40
C GLU A 87 4.97 3.41 -2.08
N ALA A 88 4.93 3.15 -3.40
CA ALA A 88 6.12 2.83 -4.17
C ALA A 88 7.16 3.97 -4.09
N LEU A 89 6.72 5.21 -4.22
CA LEU A 89 7.58 6.38 -4.13
C LEU A 89 8.18 6.54 -2.72
N LEU A 90 7.37 6.34 -1.67
CA LEU A 90 7.81 6.38 -0.28
C LEU A 90 8.83 5.29 0.04
N LEU A 91 8.63 4.07 -0.48
CA LEU A 91 9.57 2.96 -0.30
C LEU A 91 10.91 3.23 -0.99
N VAL A 92 10.88 3.79 -2.19
CA VAL A 92 12.11 4.21 -2.89
C VAL A 92 12.82 5.31 -2.10
N GLY A 93 12.08 6.29 -1.60
CA GLY A 93 12.62 7.36 -0.75
C GLY A 93 13.23 6.82 0.55
N LEU A 94 12.55 5.87 1.21
CA LEU A 94 13.06 5.22 2.42
C LEU A 94 14.35 4.44 2.14
N ASN A 95 14.39 3.69 1.04
CA ASN A 95 15.59 2.95 0.65
C ASN A 95 16.76 3.90 0.38
N ALA A 96 16.53 4.97 -0.37
CA ALA A 96 17.54 5.98 -0.65
C ALA A 96 18.03 6.68 0.65
N PHE A 97 17.12 7.01 1.56
CA PHE A 97 17.45 7.61 2.85
C PHE A 97 18.31 6.69 3.70
N LEU A 98 17.93 5.42 3.83
CA LEU A 98 18.69 4.44 4.61
C LEU A 98 20.09 4.20 4.00
N SER A 99 20.17 4.12 2.68
CA SER A 99 21.44 3.81 1.99
C SER A 99 22.42 4.99 1.99
N HIS A 100 21.92 6.20 1.72
CA HIS A 100 22.79 7.37 1.48
C HIS A 100 22.98 8.26 2.69
N VAL A 101 21.98 8.41 3.53
CA VAL A 101 22.02 9.32 4.68
C VAL A 101 22.56 8.62 5.94
N LEU A 102 22.09 7.40 6.18
CA LEU A 102 22.47 6.66 7.39
C LEU A 102 23.69 5.76 7.20
N ASN A 103 24.16 5.55 5.95
CA ASN A 103 25.15 4.52 5.62
C ASN A 103 24.81 3.16 6.26
N ALA A 104 23.56 2.99 6.65
CA ALA A 104 23.03 1.78 7.23
C ALA A 104 22.55 0.87 6.08
N ASN A 105 23.44 0.06 5.57
CA ASN A 105 23.16 -0.78 4.42
C ASN A 105 23.31 -2.28 4.75
N PRO A 106 22.56 -2.81 5.74
CA PRO A 106 22.56 -4.25 5.95
C PRO A 106 21.97 -4.93 4.69
N PRO A 107 22.68 -5.89 4.09
CA PRO A 107 22.28 -6.50 2.81
C PRO A 107 20.86 -7.06 2.84
N ALA A 108 20.47 -7.65 3.95
CA ALA A 108 19.13 -8.22 4.15
C ALA A 108 18.02 -7.16 4.11
N LEU A 109 18.25 -6.00 4.70
CA LEU A 109 17.26 -4.92 4.75
C LEU A 109 17.10 -4.26 3.37
N ASN A 110 18.20 -4.03 2.68
CA ASN A 110 18.20 -3.48 1.33
C ASN A 110 17.49 -4.43 0.33
N LEU A 111 17.78 -5.72 0.44
CA LEU A 111 17.12 -6.74 -0.37
C LEU A 111 15.61 -6.79 -0.08
N GLY A 112 15.21 -6.78 1.19
CA GLY A 112 13.81 -6.75 1.61
C GLY A 112 13.06 -5.52 1.09
N LEU A 113 13.65 -4.33 1.21
CA LEU A 113 13.07 -3.09 0.68
C LEU A 113 12.96 -3.11 -0.85
N SER A 114 13.97 -3.63 -1.54
CA SER A 114 13.94 -3.77 -3.00
C SER A 114 12.81 -4.72 -3.45
N PHE A 115 12.64 -5.83 -2.76
CA PHE A 115 11.51 -6.74 -2.99
C PHE A 115 10.16 -6.06 -2.74
N ALA A 116 10.04 -5.28 -1.67
CA ALA A 116 8.82 -4.55 -1.36
C ALA A 116 8.48 -3.53 -2.46
N VAL A 117 9.46 -2.78 -2.95
CA VAL A 117 9.28 -1.85 -4.07
C VAL A 117 8.79 -2.58 -5.32
N VAL A 118 9.43 -3.68 -5.70
CA VAL A 118 9.03 -4.48 -6.87
C VAL A 118 7.61 -5.00 -6.69
N ALA A 119 7.27 -5.53 -5.52
CA ALA A 119 5.93 -6.04 -5.22
C ALA A 119 4.86 -4.95 -5.35
N VAL A 120 5.09 -3.76 -4.79
CA VAL A 120 4.16 -2.63 -4.88
C VAL A 120 4.00 -2.15 -6.32
N VAL A 121 5.09 -2.06 -7.09
CA VAL A 121 5.05 -1.69 -8.51
C VAL A 121 4.24 -2.71 -9.32
N LEU A 122 4.47 -4.01 -9.09
CA LEU A 122 3.70 -5.07 -9.76
C LEU A 122 2.21 -4.98 -9.44
N VAL A 123 1.86 -4.78 -8.17
CA VAL A 123 0.46 -4.60 -7.75
C VAL A 123 -0.14 -3.36 -8.41
N ALA A 124 0.56 -2.24 -8.44
CA ALA A 124 0.09 -1.02 -9.09
C ALA A 124 -0.15 -1.20 -10.60
N LEU A 125 0.76 -1.90 -11.29
CA LEU A 125 0.61 -2.24 -12.71
C LEU A 125 -0.60 -3.16 -12.93
N LEU A 126 -0.76 -4.18 -12.10
CA LEU A 126 -1.86 -5.13 -12.18
C LEU A 126 -3.22 -4.46 -11.99
N ILE A 127 -3.32 -3.57 -11.00
CA ILE A 127 -4.51 -2.75 -10.75
C ILE A 127 -4.79 -1.83 -11.94
N THR A 128 -3.77 -1.22 -12.52
CA THR A 128 -3.91 -0.32 -13.68
C THR A 128 -4.45 -1.08 -14.89
N VAL A 129 -3.93 -2.28 -15.16
CA VAL A 129 -4.39 -3.14 -16.25
C VAL A 129 -5.85 -3.60 -16.00
N MET A 130 -6.15 -4.05 -14.79
CA MET A 130 -7.51 -4.47 -14.42
C MET A 130 -8.50 -3.31 -14.54
N ARG A 131 -8.12 -2.12 -14.11
CA ARG A 131 -8.94 -0.92 -14.27
C ARG A 131 -9.24 -0.64 -15.73
N HIS A 132 -8.23 -0.72 -16.61
CA HIS A 132 -8.40 -0.49 -18.03
C HIS A 132 -9.33 -1.53 -18.68
N LEU A 133 -9.20 -2.80 -18.29
CA LEU A 133 -10.09 -3.88 -18.73
C LEU A 133 -11.53 -3.67 -18.25
N LEU A 134 -11.72 -3.23 -16.99
CA LEU A 134 -13.05 -2.92 -16.45
C LEU A 134 -13.71 -1.74 -17.18
N GLU A 135 -12.96 -0.70 -17.49
CA GLU A 135 -13.46 0.45 -18.27
C GLU A 135 -13.89 0.01 -19.67
N LYS A 136 -13.14 -0.86 -20.33
CA LYS A 136 -13.52 -1.45 -21.62
C LYS A 136 -14.77 -2.33 -21.52
N ALA A 137 -14.84 -3.19 -20.50
CA ALA A 137 -16.00 -4.06 -20.28
C ALA A 137 -17.28 -3.24 -20.01
N ALA A 138 -17.18 -2.19 -19.20
CA ALA A 138 -18.29 -1.27 -18.93
C ALA A 138 -18.75 -0.53 -20.18
N GLY A 139 -17.83 -0.09 -21.04
CA GLY A 139 -18.12 0.54 -22.32
C GLY A 139 -18.87 -0.41 -23.28
N LEU A 140 -18.40 -1.65 -23.40
CA LEU A 140 -19.05 -2.68 -24.22
C LEU A 140 -20.47 -3.02 -23.71
N GLN A 141 -20.65 -3.10 -22.39
CA GLN A 141 -21.97 -3.35 -21.79
C GLN A 141 -22.93 -2.19 -22.05
N GLN A 142 -22.46 -0.96 -22.03
CA GLN A 142 -23.25 0.23 -22.35
C GLN A 142 -23.66 0.23 -23.82
N GLU A 143 -22.75 -0.09 -24.75
CA GLU A 143 -23.06 -0.23 -26.18
C GLU A 143 -24.11 -1.32 -26.44
N LEU A 144 -24.02 -2.47 -25.75
CA LEU A 144 -25.01 -3.55 -25.83
C LEU A 144 -26.40 -3.10 -25.33
N ASN A 145 -26.45 -2.29 -24.28
CA ASN A 145 -27.70 -1.75 -23.75
C ASN A 145 -28.34 -0.70 -24.67
N GLU A 146 -27.55 0.05 -25.43
CA GLU A 146 -28.03 1.03 -26.42
C GLU A 146 -28.62 0.35 -27.67
N VAL A 147 -28.16 -0.84 -28.03
CA VAL A 147 -28.64 -1.62 -29.17
C VAL A 147 -29.98 -2.34 -28.88
N ILE A 148 -30.29 -2.56 -27.62
CA ILE A 148 -31.54 -3.20 -27.18
C ILE A 148 -32.58 -2.14 -26.83
#